data_aab5a8f2fa6e1bc09afdd47a245a1da1
#
_entry.id   aab5a8f2fa6e1bc09afdd47a245a1da1
#
_cell.length_a   1.000
_cell.length_b   1.000
_cell.length_c   1.000
_cell.angle_alpha   90.00
_cell.angle_beta   90.00
_cell.angle_gamma   90.00
#
_symmetry.space_group_name_H-M   'P 1'
#
loop_
_entity.id
_entity.type
_entity.pdbx_description
1 polymer ?
#
loop_
_entity_poly.entity_id
_entity_poly.type
_entity_poly.pdbx_seq_one_letter_code
_entity_poly.pdbx_strand_id
1 'polypeptide(L)'
;MKPFLIFIAVVCSVVTFSIKNQNKDLEESIKRGKLVYEDFCITCHLPNGQGVENVYPPLAKADFLMKNREASIKGIKYGQKGEIIVNGKTYNGYMAPLGLYDDEVADVMNYITNNWGNKNDKMITETEVSKIKK
;
A
#
# COMPACT_ATOMS: atom_id res chain seq x y z
N MET A 1 -15.93 -43.81 4.63
CA MET A 1 -15.94 -42.79 3.56
C MET A 1 -16.72 -41.50 3.94
N LYS A 2 -17.85 -41.57 4.68
CA LYS A 2 -18.64 -40.39 5.09
C LYS A 2 -17.89 -39.37 5.95
N PRO A 3 -17.08 -39.71 6.98
CA PRO A 3 -16.41 -38.70 7.81
C PRO A 3 -15.35 -37.87 7.07
N PHE A 4 -14.68 -38.47 6.07
CA PHE A 4 -13.67 -37.80 5.26
C PHE A 4 -14.27 -36.71 4.35
N LEU A 5 -15.44 -36.93 3.76
CA LEU A 5 -16.16 -35.97 2.95
C LEU A 5 -16.67 -34.79 3.79
N ILE A 6 -17.13 -35.04 5.01
CA ILE A 6 -17.56 -33.98 5.94
C ILE A 6 -16.38 -33.11 6.32
N PHE A 7 -15.20 -33.68 6.60
CA PHE A 7 -14.00 -32.96 6.95
C PHE A 7 -13.53 -32.02 5.79
N ILE A 8 -13.55 -32.52 4.55
CA ILE A 8 -13.21 -31.70 3.37
C ILE A 8 -14.21 -30.53 3.21
N ALA A 9 -15.50 -30.77 3.38
CA ALA A 9 -16.51 -29.72 3.25
C ALA A 9 -16.33 -28.62 4.31
N VAL A 10 -16.01 -28.99 5.55
CA VAL A 10 -15.75 -28.02 6.64
C VAL A 10 -14.49 -27.23 6.36
N VAL A 11 -13.40 -27.84 5.92
CA VAL A 11 -12.15 -27.15 5.57
C VAL A 11 -12.37 -26.16 4.41
N CYS A 12 -13.08 -26.57 3.36
CA CYS A 12 -13.40 -25.69 2.23
C CYS A 12 -14.24 -24.47 2.67
N SER A 13 -15.23 -24.68 3.55
CA SER A 13 -16.08 -23.56 4.02
C SER A 13 -15.31 -22.56 4.87
N VAL A 14 -14.38 -23.01 5.71
CA VAL A 14 -13.54 -22.13 6.55
C VAL A 14 -12.59 -21.31 5.66
N VAL A 15 -11.97 -21.91 4.66
CA VAL A 15 -11.04 -21.22 3.75
C VAL A 15 -11.78 -20.13 2.94
N THR A 16 -12.95 -20.43 2.39
CA THR A 16 -13.73 -19.44 1.61
C THR A 16 -14.22 -18.28 2.46
N PHE A 17 -14.57 -18.51 3.71
CA PHE A 17 -14.98 -17.46 4.65
C PHE A 17 -13.80 -16.52 4.98
N SER A 18 -12.61 -17.06 5.22
CA SER A 18 -11.40 -16.28 5.51
C SER A 18 -11.00 -15.37 4.34
N ILE A 19 -11.05 -15.86 3.12
CA ILE A 19 -10.73 -15.07 1.91
C ILE A 19 -11.71 -13.92 1.72
N LYS A 20 -13.00 -14.14 1.93
CA LYS A 20 -14.03 -13.09 1.81
C LYS A 20 -13.82 -11.98 2.85
N ASN A 21 -13.42 -12.32 4.07
CA ASN A 21 -13.17 -11.34 5.12
C ASN A 21 -11.94 -10.47 4.79
N GLN A 22 -10.83 -11.07 4.36
CA GLN A 22 -9.62 -10.35 3.98
C GLN A 22 -9.86 -9.37 2.81
N ASN A 23 -10.66 -9.74 1.82
CA ASN A 23 -11.01 -8.85 0.73
C ASN A 23 -11.83 -7.64 1.20
N LYS A 24 -12.76 -7.85 2.12
CA LYS A 24 -13.55 -6.76 2.70
C LYS A 24 -12.67 -5.80 3.51
N ASP A 25 -11.77 -6.31 4.31
CA ASP A 25 -10.86 -5.51 5.12
C ASP A 25 -9.93 -4.66 4.23
N LEU A 26 -9.44 -5.22 3.12
CA LEU A 26 -8.63 -4.49 2.15
C LEU A 26 -9.44 -3.38 1.46
N GLU A 27 -10.67 -3.63 1.05
CA GLU A 27 -11.55 -2.62 0.44
C GLU A 27 -11.81 -1.45 1.39
N GLU A 28 -12.09 -1.71 2.66
CA GLU A 28 -12.29 -0.67 3.66
C GLU A 28 -11.00 0.13 3.93
N SER A 29 -9.85 -0.54 3.99
CA SER A 29 -8.54 0.11 4.11
C SER A 29 -8.25 1.02 2.91
N ILE A 30 -8.52 0.56 1.68
CA ILE A 30 -8.37 1.37 0.47
C ILE A 30 -9.24 2.64 0.52
N LYS A 31 -10.48 2.54 1.02
CA LYS A 31 -11.36 3.71 1.15
C LYS A 31 -10.82 4.75 2.14
N ARG A 32 -10.34 4.31 3.30
CA ARG A 32 -9.70 5.22 4.27
C ARG A 32 -8.40 5.79 3.71
N GLY A 33 -7.57 4.96 3.08
CA GLY A 33 -6.33 5.38 2.46
C GLY A 33 -6.50 6.40 1.35
N LYS A 34 -7.64 6.39 0.64
CA LYS A 34 -8.00 7.44 -0.32
C LYS A 34 -8.11 8.79 0.36
N LEU A 35 -8.75 8.88 1.52
CA LEU A 35 -8.89 10.14 2.27
C LEU A 35 -7.53 10.65 2.72
N VAL A 36 -6.68 9.76 3.26
CA VAL A 36 -5.30 10.12 3.64
C VAL A 36 -4.52 10.65 2.42
N TYR A 37 -4.68 10.02 1.25
CA TYR A 37 -4.03 10.46 0.02
C TYR A 37 -4.48 11.86 -0.41
N GLU A 38 -5.78 12.13 -0.36
CA GLU A 38 -6.37 13.41 -0.72
C GLU A 38 -5.90 14.54 0.21
N ASP A 39 -5.72 14.23 1.50
CA ASP A 39 -5.29 15.23 2.50
C ASP A 39 -3.77 15.50 2.46
N PHE A 40 -2.94 14.48 2.24
CA PHE A 40 -1.49 14.59 2.47
C PHE A 40 -0.61 14.40 1.23
N CYS A 41 -1.08 13.72 0.18
CA CYS A 41 -0.22 13.26 -0.92
C CYS A 41 -0.51 13.92 -2.26
N ILE A 42 -1.78 14.27 -2.50
CA ILE A 42 -2.29 14.71 -3.80
C ILE A 42 -1.58 15.95 -4.35
N THR A 43 -1.14 16.85 -3.48
CA THR A 43 -0.48 18.10 -3.86
C THR A 43 0.82 17.84 -4.64
N CYS A 44 1.58 16.82 -4.27
CA CYS A 44 2.85 16.47 -4.92
C CYS A 44 2.69 15.34 -5.92
N HIS A 45 1.92 14.29 -5.57
CA HIS A 45 1.79 13.10 -6.43
C HIS A 45 0.63 13.19 -7.43
N LEU A 46 -0.20 14.24 -7.34
CA LEU A 46 -1.32 14.57 -8.22
C LEU A 46 -2.48 13.55 -8.18
N PRO A 47 -3.68 13.89 -8.64
CA PRO A 47 -4.90 13.06 -8.43
C PRO A 47 -4.81 11.63 -8.99
N ASN A 48 -4.03 11.43 -10.05
CA ASN A 48 -3.87 10.12 -10.69
C ASN A 48 -2.54 9.44 -10.32
N GLY A 49 -1.85 9.92 -9.27
CA GLY A 49 -0.57 9.37 -8.84
C GLY A 49 0.54 9.48 -9.89
N GLN A 50 0.40 10.36 -10.89
CA GLN A 50 1.35 10.51 -11.99
C GLN A 50 2.62 11.27 -11.60
N GLY A 51 2.58 12.01 -10.48
CA GLY A 51 3.69 12.85 -10.05
C GLY A 51 4.02 13.98 -11.00
N VAL A 52 5.18 14.59 -10.81
CA VAL A 52 5.75 15.63 -11.69
C VAL A 52 7.12 15.19 -12.15
N GLU A 53 7.31 15.10 -13.44
CA GLU A 53 8.55 14.60 -14.05
C GLU A 53 9.77 15.35 -13.50
N ASN A 54 10.80 14.61 -13.10
CA ASN A 54 12.06 15.10 -12.50
C ASN A 54 11.90 15.83 -11.15
N VAL A 55 10.68 15.95 -10.60
CA VAL A 55 10.41 16.65 -9.32
C VAL A 55 9.82 15.67 -8.31
N TYR A 56 8.63 15.15 -8.60
CA TYR A 56 7.92 14.20 -7.74
C TYR A 56 7.72 12.88 -8.45
N PRO A 57 8.20 11.76 -7.91
CA PRO A 57 8.09 10.46 -8.57
C PRO A 57 6.62 10.05 -8.74
N PRO A 58 6.28 9.35 -9.83
CA PRO A 58 4.96 8.75 -9.96
C PRO A 58 4.76 7.65 -8.92
N LEU A 59 3.52 7.48 -8.48
CA LEU A 59 3.03 6.33 -7.73
C LEU A 59 2.26 5.36 -8.64
N ALA A 60 1.64 5.92 -9.70
CA ALA A 60 0.95 5.16 -10.73
C ALA A 60 1.94 4.28 -11.50
N LYS A 61 1.69 2.97 -11.53
CA LYS A 61 2.54 1.97 -12.22
C LYS A 61 4.03 2.09 -11.85
N ALA A 62 4.31 2.48 -10.60
CA ALA A 62 5.66 2.73 -10.13
C ALA A 62 6.33 1.42 -9.69
N ASP A 63 7.40 1.06 -10.39
CA ASP A 63 8.16 -0.15 -10.07
C ASP A 63 8.80 -0.10 -8.69
N PHE A 64 9.30 1.07 -8.26
CA PHE A 64 9.84 1.25 -6.92
C PHE A 64 8.81 0.93 -5.85
N LEU A 65 7.61 1.52 -5.94
CA LEU A 65 6.51 1.30 -5.00
C LEU A 65 6.12 -0.18 -4.90
N MET A 66 6.02 -0.83 -6.05
CA MET A 66 5.53 -2.21 -6.12
C MET A 66 6.57 -3.27 -5.75
N LYS A 67 7.86 -2.99 -5.94
CA LYS A 67 8.96 -3.93 -5.66
C LYS A 67 9.64 -3.70 -4.31
N ASN A 68 9.56 -2.48 -3.75
CA ASN A 68 10.27 -2.11 -2.53
C ASN A 68 9.28 -1.74 -1.41
N ARG A 69 8.43 -2.70 -1.04
CA ARG A 69 7.35 -2.54 -0.05
C ARG A 69 7.81 -1.89 1.26
N GLU A 70 8.87 -2.43 1.86
CA GLU A 70 9.41 -1.92 3.13
C GLU A 70 9.96 -0.50 2.99
N ALA A 71 10.73 -0.23 1.92
CA ALA A 71 11.27 1.10 1.65
C ALA A 71 10.15 2.12 1.40
N SER A 72 9.08 1.72 0.72
CA SER A 72 7.91 2.58 0.47
C SER A 72 7.17 2.91 1.76
N ILE A 73 6.92 1.93 2.63
CA ILE A 73 6.33 2.15 3.96
C ILE A 73 7.23 3.09 4.78
N LYS A 74 8.54 2.83 4.81
CA LYS A 74 9.53 3.64 5.52
C LYS A 74 9.53 5.09 5.02
N GLY A 75 9.46 5.29 3.70
CA GLY A 75 9.38 6.61 3.06
C GLY A 75 8.17 7.42 3.51
N ILE A 76 6.99 6.81 3.58
CA ILE A 76 5.77 7.48 4.06
C ILE A 76 5.86 7.77 5.57
N LYS A 77 6.30 6.79 6.36
CA LYS A 77 6.33 6.90 7.83
C LYS A 77 7.38 7.90 8.35
N TYR A 78 8.57 7.91 7.74
CA TYR A 78 9.72 8.67 8.26
C TYR A 78 10.25 9.72 7.29
N GLY A 79 9.61 9.87 6.15
CA GLY A 79 10.07 10.71 5.07
C GLY A 79 11.08 10.01 4.17
N GLN A 80 11.25 10.55 2.97
CA GLN A 80 12.21 10.08 1.97
C GLN A 80 13.20 11.19 1.64
N LYS A 81 14.48 10.88 1.68
CA LYS A 81 15.56 11.80 1.32
C LYS A 81 16.60 11.09 0.48
N GLY A 82 17.13 11.79 -0.50
CA GLY A 82 18.17 11.29 -1.39
C GLY A 82 17.60 10.65 -2.66
N GLU A 83 18.49 10.02 -3.39
CA GLU A 83 18.22 9.50 -4.71
C GLU A 83 17.43 8.17 -4.66
N ILE A 84 16.39 8.11 -5.48
CA ILE A 84 15.67 6.88 -5.79
C ILE A 84 15.46 6.77 -7.31
N ILE A 85 15.36 5.55 -7.81
CA ILE A 85 15.06 5.29 -9.22
C ILE A 85 13.63 4.75 -9.29
N VAL A 86 12.79 5.41 -10.07
CA VAL A 86 11.40 5.01 -10.32
C VAL A 86 11.17 4.92 -11.83
N ASN A 87 10.78 3.75 -12.32
CA ASN A 87 10.56 3.48 -13.74
C ASN A 87 11.77 3.88 -14.61
N GLY A 88 13.00 3.63 -14.12
CA GLY A 88 14.24 3.95 -14.81
C GLY A 88 14.64 5.43 -14.79
N LYS A 89 13.89 6.31 -14.09
CA LYS A 89 14.21 7.73 -13.91
C LYS A 89 14.70 8.00 -12.50
N THR A 90 15.72 8.81 -12.37
CA THR A 90 16.26 9.24 -11.08
C THR A 90 15.47 10.42 -10.52
N TYR A 91 15.09 10.31 -9.25
CA TYR A 91 14.48 11.37 -8.45
C TYR A 91 15.34 11.62 -7.21
N ASN A 92 15.77 12.84 -6.99
CA ASN A 92 16.59 13.24 -5.84
C ASN A 92 15.89 14.37 -5.09
N GLY A 93 14.80 14.03 -4.44
CA GLY A 93 13.95 14.97 -3.72
C GLY A 93 13.93 14.75 -2.22
N TYR A 94 13.08 15.52 -1.56
CA TYR A 94 12.78 15.38 -0.15
C TYR A 94 11.27 15.31 0.06
N MET A 95 10.82 14.20 0.63
CA MET A 95 9.47 14.04 1.16
C MET A 95 9.54 14.06 2.68
N ALA A 96 8.95 15.07 3.30
CA ALA A 96 8.95 15.21 4.75
C ALA A 96 8.14 14.08 5.41
N PRO A 97 8.44 13.69 6.66
CA PRO A 97 7.55 12.87 7.46
C PRO A 97 6.21 13.60 7.64
N LEU A 98 5.11 12.91 7.39
CA LEU A 98 3.76 13.50 7.42
C LEU A 98 3.11 13.42 8.81
N GLY A 99 3.71 12.69 9.76
CA GLY A 99 3.17 12.51 11.11
C GLY A 99 1.97 11.56 11.16
N LEU A 100 1.79 10.74 10.14
CA LEU A 100 0.72 9.74 10.08
C LEU A 100 0.90 8.64 11.13
N TYR A 101 -0.20 8.14 11.67
CA TYR A 101 -0.24 6.95 12.50
C TYR A 101 -0.01 5.68 11.66
N ASP A 102 0.37 4.57 12.31
CA ASP A 102 0.73 3.33 11.62
C ASP A 102 -0.44 2.71 10.81
N ASP A 103 -1.67 2.87 11.27
CA ASP A 103 -2.89 2.48 10.56
C ASP A 103 -3.14 3.36 9.32
N GLU A 104 -2.93 4.67 9.41
CA GLU A 104 -3.04 5.60 8.28
C GLU A 104 -1.99 5.33 7.21
N VAL A 105 -0.76 5.02 7.62
CA VAL A 105 0.31 4.59 6.70
C VAL A 105 -0.08 3.28 6.00
N ALA A 106 -0.64 2.32 6.74
CA ALA A 106 -1.13 1.06 6.15
C ALA A 106 -2.25 1.32 5.15
N ASP A 107 -3.22 2.15 5.50
CA ASP A 107 -4.38 2.48 4.68
C ASP A 107 -3.96 3.20 3.38
N VAL A 108 -3.12 4.23 3.46
CA VAL A 108 -2.66 4.94 2.25
C VAL A 108 -1.78 4.04 1.37
N MET A 109 -0.95 3.18 1.95
CA MET A 109 -0.20 2.18 1.20
C MET A 109 -1.12 1.21 0.46
N ASN A 110 -2.19 0.72 1.10
CA ASN A 110 -3.18 -0.14 0.45
C ASN A 110 -3.90 0.61 -0.69
N TYR A 111 -4.18 1.90 -0.52
CA TYR A 111 -4.77 2.72 -1.57
C TYR A 111 -3.82 2.86 -2.76
N ILE A 112 -2.61 3.36 -2.57
CA ILE A 112 -1.69 3.65 -3.68
C ILE A 112 -1.17 2.40 -4.39
N THR A 113 -1.12 1.26 -3.70
CA THR A 113 -0.71 -0.02 -4.31
C THR A 113 -1.85 -0.76 -4.99
N ASN A 114 -3.10 -0.24 -4.95
CA ASN A 114 -4.27 -0.82 -5.61
C ASN A 114 -5.00 0.16 -6.53
N ASN A 115 -4.36 1.28 -6.90
CA ASN A 115 -4.92 2.26 -7.81
C ASN A 115 -4.01 2.51 -9.02
N TRP A 116 -4.55 3.20 -10.02
CA TRP A 116 -3.86 3.69 -11.21
C TRP A 116 -3.08 2.62 -11.98
N GLY A 117 -3.57 1.37 -11.94
CA GLY A 117 -2.96 0.22 -12.60
C GLY A 117 -1.94 -0.53 -11.73
N ASN A 118 -1.75 -0.12 -10.48
CA ASN A 118 -1.10 -0.94 -9.46
C ASN A 118 -2.07 -2.02 -8.97
N LYS A 119 -1.53 -3.19 -8.61
CA LYS A 119 -2.31 -4.27 -8.00
C LYS A 119 -1.48 -4.99 -6.95
N ASN A 120 -1.99 -5.04 -5.72
CA ASN A 120 -1.36 -5.72 -4.60
C ASN A 120 -2.39 -6.54 -3.82
N ASP A 121 -2.33 -7.85 -3.97
CA ASP A 121 -3.25 -8.78 -3.30
C ASP A 121 -2.89 -9.04 -1.82
N LYS A 122 -1.69 -8.58 -1.38
CA LYS A 122 -1.24 -8.73 0.01
C LYS A 122 -1.46 -7.43 0.78
N MET A 123 -2.55 -7.37 1.54
CA MET A 123 -2.87 -6.23 2.41
C MET A 123 -1.67 -5.80 3.27
N ILE A 124 -1.44 -4.49 3.36
CA ILE A 124 -0.52 -3.88 4.31
C ILE A 124 -1.29 -3.66 5.61
N THR A 125 -0.73 -4.08 6.73
CA THR A 125 -1.37 -4.00 8.05
C THR A 125 -0.64 -3.01 8.96
N GLU A 126 -1.35 -2.42 9.91
CA GLU A 126 -0.77 -1.60 10.98
C GLU A 126 0.37 -2.35 11.70
N THR A 127 0.17 -3.64 12.00
CA THR A 127 1.20 -4.49 12.63
C THR A 127 2.48 -4.60 11.77
N GLU A 128 2.36 -4.60 10.44
CA GLU A 128 3.52 -4.59 9.54
C GLU A 128 4.23 -3.23 9.61
N VAL A 129 3.47 -2.15 9.52
CA VAL A 129 3.99 -0.77 9.57
C VAL A 129 4.68 -0.50 10.91
N SER A 130 4.15 -0.98 12.04
CA SER A 130 4.73 -0.77 13.36
C SER A 130 6.12 -1.41 13.54
N LYS A 131 6.42 -2.45 12.77
CA LYS A 131 7.72 -3.14 12.78
C LYS A 131 8.80 -2.40 11.98
N ILE A 132 8.41 -1.52 11.06
CA ILE A 132 9.36 -0.72 10.27
C ILE A 132 10.02 0.32 11.18
N LYS A 133 11.35 0.26 11.27
CA LYS A 133 12.18 1.18 12.08
C LYS A 133 12.87 2.20 11.17
N LYS A 134 13.22 3.33 11.78
CA LYS A 134 13.95 4.43 11.12
C LYS A 134 15.37 4.03 10.71
#